data_c962e4b63c0afe5e5b43aa36a60e1136
#
_entry.id   c962e4b63c0afe5e5b43aa36a60e1136
#
_cell.length_a   1.000
_cell.length_b   1.000
_cell.length_c   1.000
_cell.angle_alpha   90.00
_cell.angle_beta   90.00
_cell.angle_gamma   90.00
#
_symmetry.space_group_name_H-M   'P 1'
#
loop_
_entity.id
_entity.type
_entity.pdbx_description
1 polymer ?
#
loop_
_entity_poly.entity_id
_entity_poly.type
_entity_poly.pdbx_seq_one_letter_code
_entity_poly.pdbx_strand_id
1 'polypeptide(L)'
;MILCLYVDDILIFGTSLNVIKEVKGLLSNNFEMKDLGEADVILNVKLIREGNGGVTLSQSHYVEKVLSCFGFSDHQPAPTPYDPSVLLRKNQRIVRDQLRYSQIISSLMYLASATRPGISFAVSKLSRFVSNLGDHHWRALERVLRYLKGNMSYGIHYTRYPRVLEGYCDANWISDADELYATSGYAFLLGGGVVS
;
A
#
# COMPACT_ATOMS: atom_id res chain seq x y z
N MET A 1 -13.41 5.68 22.52
CA MET A 1 -13.03 6.71 21.55
C MET A 1 -11.53 6.66 21.32
N ILE A 2 -11.07 6.82 20.08
CA ILE A 2 -9.66 6.83 19.67
C ILE A 2 -9.41 8.11 18.88
N LEU A 3 -8.33 8.82 19.18
CA LEU A 3 -7.86 9.99 18.47
C LEU A 3 -6.55 9.62 17.78
N CYS A 4 -6.48 9.78 16.46
CA CYS A 4 -5.28 9.58 15.67
C CYS A 4 -4.85 10.92 15.09
N LEU A 5 -3.68 11.40 15.48
CA LEU A 5 -3.07 12.63 14.99
C LEU A 5 -2.07 12.28 13.88
N TYR A 6 -2.20 12.94 12.75
CA TYR A 6 -1.24 12.85 11.66
C TYR A 6 -0.96 14.24 11.09
N VAL A 7 0.19 14.79 11.40
CA VAL A 7 0.62 16.15 11.04
C VAL A 7 -0.47 17.17 11.40
N ASP A 8 -1.25 17.64 10.43
CA ASP A 8 -2.31 18.65 10.58
C ASP A 8 -3.72 18.03 10.69
N ASP A 9 -3.86 16.72 10.45
CA ASP A 9 -5.14 16.03 10.45
C ASP A 9 -5.37 15.27 11.76
N ILE A 10 -6.60 15.37 12.30
CA ILE A 10 -7.07 14.58 13.44
C ILE A 10 -8.24 13.69 13.04
N LEU A 11 -8.06 12.38 13.19
CA LEU A 11 -9.12 11.40 13.04
C LEU A 11 -9.71 11.03 14.41
N ILE A 12 -11.03 11.10 14.51
CA ILE A 12 -11.77 10.77 15.73
C ILE A 12 -12.63 9.53 15.46
N PHE A 13 -12.31 8.42 16.14
CA PHE A 13 -13.07 7.18 16.07
C PHE A 13 -13.86 6.99 17.37
N GLY A 14 -15.15 6.72 17.26
CA GLY A 14 -15.98 6.46 18.42
C GLY A 14 -17.31 5.84 18.04
N THR A 15 -17.92 5.15 19.02
CA THR A 15 -19.24 4.53 18.89
C THR A 15 -20.38 5.47 19.31
N SER A 16 -20.08 6.55 20.05
CA SER A 16 -21.04 7.53 20.51
C SER A 16 -20.85 8.88 19.81
N LEU A 17 -21.84 9.28 19.04
CA LEU A 17 -21.83 10.58 18.35
C LEU A 17 -21.78 11.77 19.31
N ASN A 18 -22.38 11.64 20.50
CA ASN A 18 -22.37 12.72 21.52
C ASN A 18 -20.96 12.97 22.04
N VAL A 19 -20.20 11.91 22.33
CA VAL A 19 -18.80 12.00 22.77
C VAL A 19 -17.93 12.59 21.67
N ILE A 20 -18.15 12.19 20.40
CA ILE A 20 -17.43 12.76 19.25
C ILE A 20 -17.70 14.27 19.14
N LYS A 21 -18.95 14.71 19.26
CA LYS A 21 -19.33 16.14 19.22
C LYS A 21 -18.70 16.94 20.37
N GLU A 22 -18.69 16.38 21.58
CA GLU A 22 -18.06 17.01 22.74
C GLU A 22 -16.57 17.24 22.53
N VAL A 23 -15.87 16.22 22.03
CA VAL A 23 -14.43 16.32 21.73
C VAL A 23 -14.14 17.30 20.60
N LYS A 24 -14.94 17.29 19.53
CA LYS A 24 -14.83 18.28 18.45
C LYS A 24 -15.00 19.70 19.00
N GLY A 25 -15.98 19.92 19.90
CA GLY A 25 -16.20 21.20 20.55
C GLY A 25 -15.01 21.63 21.40
N LEU A 26 -14.45 20.71 22.20
CA LEU A 26 -13.27 20.98 23.02
C LEU A 26 -12.05 21.33 22.15
N LEU A 27 -11.82 20.63 21.07
CA LEU A 27 -10.72 20.91 20.16
C LEU A 27 -10.90 22.28 19.46
N SER A 28 -12.09 22.56 18.92
CA SER A 28 -12.38 23.83 18.24
C SER A 28 -12.32 25.04 19.15
N ASN A 29 -12.58 24.89 20.46
CA ASN A 29 -12.48 25.97 21.43
C ASN A 29 -11.02 26.32 21.81
N ASN A 30 -10.09 25.38 21.63
CA ASN A 30 -8.70 25.55 22.03
C ASN A 30 -7.75 25.72 20.85
N PHE A 31 -8.15 25.30 19.64
CA PHE A 31 -7.33 25.34 18.44
C PHE A 31 -8.14 25.84 17.26
N GLU A 32 -7.48 26.55 16.34
CA GLU A 32 -8.08 26.93 15.07
C GLU A 32 -8.20 25.68 14.16
N MET A 33 -9.39 25.11 14.12
CA MET A 33 -9.63 23.83 13.44
C MET A 33 -10.89 23.91 12.57
N LYS A 34 -10.86 23.18 11.43
CA LYS A 34 -12.01 22.99 10.57
C LYS A 34 -12.55 21.57 10.70
N ASP A 35 -13.82 21.43 11.06
CA ASP A 35 -14.50 20.13 11.02
C ASP A 35 -14.82 19.75 9.57
N LEU A 36 -14.22 18.67 9.09
CA LEU A 36 -14.41 18.14 7.74
C LEU A 36 -15.56 17.11 7.65
N GLY A 37 -16.22 16.83 8.76
CA GLY A 37 -17.31 15.87 8.79
C GLY A 37 -16.86 14.42 8.89
N GLU A 38 -17.59 13.52 8.25
CA GLU A 38 -17.24 12.11 8.18
C GLU A 38 -16.13 11.88 7.14
N ALA A 39 -15.09 11.15 7.55
CA ALA A 39 -13.92 10.96 6.71
C ALA A 39 -14.20 10.00 5.54
N ASP A 40 -14.00 10.47 4.31
CA ASP A 40 -14.10 9.68 3.08
C ASP A 40 -12.74 9.27 2.52
N VAL A 41 -11.77 10.19 2.60
CA VAL A 41 -10.41 9.96 2.12
C VAL A 41 -9.43 10.42 3.18
N ILE A 42 -8.51 9.56 3.55
CA ILE A 42 -7.45 9.82 4.54
C ILE A 42 -6.14 9.34 3.95
N LEU A 43 -5.13 10.21 3.91
CA LEU A 43 -3.79 9.84 3.41
C LEU A 43 -3.85 9.12 2.05
N ASN A 44 -4.59 9.64 1.10
CA ASN A 44 -4.84 9.00 -0.19
C ASN A 44 -5.46 7.58 -0.12
N VAL A 45 -6.04 7.19 1.00
CA VAL A 45 -6.85 5.97 1.14
C VAL A 45 -8.31 6.36 1.21
N LYS A 46 -9.11 5.88 0.28
CA LYS A 46 -10.56 6.06 0.25
C LYS A 46 -11.24 5.00 1.12
N LEU A 47 -12.15 5.44 1.98
CA LEU A 47 -12.98 4.57 2.80
C LEU A 47 -14.35 4.42 2.14
N ILE A 48 -14.64 3.21 1.70
CA ILE A 48 -15.94 2.86 1.10
C ILE A 48 -16.71 2.04 2.13
N ARG A 49 -17.78 2.64 2.68
CA ARG A 49 -18.63 2.00 3.68
C ARG A 49 -19.75 1.25 3.00
N GLU A 50 -19.99 0.04 3.45
CA GLU A 50 -21.04 -0.83 2.93
C GLU A 50 -22.23 -0.89 3.87
N GLY A 51 -23.43 -1.07 3.33
CA GLY A 51 -24.67 -1.11 4.12
C GLY A 51 -24.74 -2.24 5.14
N ASN A 52 -23.93 -3.30 4.97
CA ASN A 52 -23.79 -4.42 5.91
C ASN A 52 -22.83 -4.14 7.09
N GLY A 53 -22.22 -2.94 7.12
CA GLY A 53 -21.24 -2.52 8.11
C GLY A 53 -19.80 -2.92 7.78
N GLY A 54 -19.54 -3.42 6.57
CA GLY A 54 -18.20 -3.62 6.01
C GLY A 54 -17.55 -2.29 5.58
N VAL A 55 -16.22 -2.30 5.49
CA VAL A 55 -15.44 -1.15 5.00
C VAL A 55 -14.40 -1.63 4.02
N THR A 56 -14.34 -1.00 2.85
CA THR A 56 -13.29 -1.23 1.86
C THR A 56 -12.34 -0.04 1.84
N LEU A 57 -11.06 -0.33 2.02
CA LEU A 57 -9.98 0.65 1.86
C LEU A 57 -9.42 0.54 0.45
N SER A 58 -9.47 1.62 -0.32
CA SER A 58 -9.01 1.65 -1.71
C SER A 58 -8.12 2.84 -1.98
N GLN A 59 -7.10 2.64 -2.79
CA GLN A 59 -6.22 3.68 -3.33
C GLN A 59 -6.28 3.73 -4.86
N SER A 60 -7.42 3.39 -5.47
CA SER A 60 -7.58 3.37 -6.93
C SER A 60 -7.14 4.68 -7.60
N HIS A 61 -7.55 5.82 -7.04
CA HIS A 61 -7.16 7.16 -7.54
C HIS A 61 -5.64 7.43 -7.40
N TYR A 62 -5.01 6.91 -6.33
CA TYR A 62 -3.56 7.06 -6.17
C TYR A 62 -2.81 6.15 -7.14
N VAL A 63 -3.29 4.93 -7.40
CA VAL A 63 -2.74 4.05 -8.44
C VAL A 63 -2.81 4.73 -9.81
N GLU A 64 -3.96 5.33 -10.16
CA GLU A 64 -4.13 6.08 -11.40
C GLU A 64 -3.14 7.24 -11.51
N LYS A 65 -2.97 8.02 -10.43
CA LYS A 65 -1.99 9.10 -10.35
C LYS A 65 -0.56 8.60 -10.57
N VAL A 66 -0.17 7.48 -9.94
CA VAL A 66 1.16 6.87 -10.11
C VAL A 66 1.36 6.43 -11.56
N LEU A 67 0.40 5.72 -12.14
CA LEU A 67 0.48 5.26 -13.52
C LEU A 67 0.58 6.43 -14.52
N SER A 68 -0.21 7.48 -14.33
CA SER A 68 -0.17 8.68 -15.16
C SER A 68 1.17 9.41 -15.03
N CYS A 69 1.65 9.64 -13.80
CA CYS A 69 2.91 10.34 -13.53
C CYS A 69 4.12 9.66 -14.20
N PHE A 70 4.11 8.33 -14.21
CA PHE A 70 5.21 7.56 -14.77
C PHE A 70 4.97 7.06 -16.22
N GLY A 71 3.86 7.44 -16.86
CA GLY A 71 3.57 7.16 -18.27
C GLY A 71 3.11 5.72 -18.53
N PHE A 72 2.46 5.06 -17.57
CA PHE A 72 2.00 3.68 -17.68
C PHE A 72 0.48 3.52 -17.87
N SER A 73 -0.25 4.63 -18.09
CA SER A 73 -1.71 4.63 -18.25
C SER A 73 -2.19 3.77 -19.41
N ASP A 74 -1.45 3.70 -20.52
CA ASP A 74 -1.86 3.02 -21.76
C ASP A 74 -1.17 1.67 -21.98
N HIS A 75 -0.37 1.20 -21.02
CA HIS A 75 0.34 -0.06 -21.14
C HIS A 75 -0.59 -1.26 -20.95
N GLN A 76 -0.28 -2.36 -21.63
CA GLN A 76 -1.01 -3.62 -21.45
C GLN A 76 -0.78 -4.17 -20.04
N PRO A 77 -1.84 -4.62 -19.35
CA PRO A 77 -1.74 -5.21 -18.03
C PRO A 77 -0.83 -6.44 -17.97
N ALA A 78 -0.23 -6.68 -16.80
CA ALA A 78 0.49 -7.91 -16.50
C ALA A 78 -0.33 -8.77 -15.52
N PRO A 79 -0.31 -10.11 -15.65
CA PRO A 79 -1.12 -11.01 -14.81
C PRO A 79 -0.58 -11.13 -13.38
N THR A 80 0.72 -10.93 -13.17
CA THR A 80 1.38 -11.05 -11.86
C THR A 80 2.39 -9.91 -11.66
N PRO A 81 2.59 -9.45 -10.40
CA PRO A 81 3.54 -8.38 -10.11
C PRO A 81 4.99 -8.84 -10.18
N TYR A 82 5.24 -10.14 -10.05
CA TYR A 82 6.57 -10.73 -10.05
C TYR A 82 6.64 -11.91 -11.01
N ASP A 83 7.80 -12.11 -11.62
CA ASP A 83 8.11 -13.25 -12.49
C ASP A 83 9.29 -14.03 -11.89
N PRO A 84 9.06 -15.23 -11.36
CA PRO A 84 10.10 -16.02 -10.71
C PRO A 84 11.20 -16.51 -11.67
N SER A 85 10.95 -16.50 -12.98
CA SER A 85 11.95 -16.87 -13.99
C SER A 85 13.01 -15.79 -14.22
N VAL A 86 12.73 -14.55 -13.79
CA VAL A 86 13.65 -13.42 -13.94
C VAL A 86 14.55 -13.32 -12.71
N LEU A 87 15.81 -13.70 -12.87
CA LEU A 87 16.84 -13.53 -11.86
C LEU A 87 17.27 -12.06 -11.79
N LEU A 88 17.01 -11.41 -10.66
CA LEU A 88 17.47 -10.06 -10.38
C LEU A 88 18.84 -10.14 -9.70
N ARG A 89 19.89 -9.72 -10.43
CA ARG A 89 21.28 -9.72 -9.96
C ARG A 89 21.84 -8.31 -9.92
N LYS A 90 22.86 -8.08 -9.08
CA LYS A 90 23.57 -6.79 -9.03
C LYS A 90 24.06 -6.38 -10.43
N ASN A 91 23.79 -5.14 -10.83
CA ASN A 91 24.21 -4.63 -12.11
C ASN A 91 25.72 -4.36 -12.13
N GLN A 92 26.38 -4.75 -13.21
CA GLN A 92 27.83 -4.50 -13.41
C GLN A 92 28.07 -3.42 -14.48
N ARG A 93 27.04 -2.75 -14.97
CA ARG A 93 27.08 -1.79 -16.07
C ARG A 93 26.58 -0.40 -15.62
N ILE A 94 26.52 0.52 -16.58
CA ILE A 94 26.08 1.90 -16.37
C ILE A 94 24.68 1.94 -15.72
N VAL A 95 24.57 2.74 -14.68
CA VAL A 95 23.31 2.97 -13.92
C VAL A 95 22.38 3.81 -14.78
N ARG A 96 21.13 3.39 -14.94
CA ARG A 96 20.08 4.18 -15.57
C ARG A 96 19.45 5.17 -14.58
N ASP A 97 18.40 5.89 -14.98
CA ASP A 97 17.67 6.90 -14.21
C ASP A 97 17.29 6.42 -12.79
N GLN A 98 18.26 6.53 -11.88
CA GLN A 98 18.15 6.08 -10.50
C GLN A 98 17.12 6.89 -9.72
N LEU A 99 17.01 8.19 -10.00
CA LEU A 99 16.05 9.06 -9.31
C LEU A 99 14.62 8.62 -9.63
N ARG A 100 14.32 8.44 -10.91
CA ARG A 100 12.99 8.01 -11.32
C ARG A 100 12.63 6.62 -10.79
N TYR A 101 13.59 5.70 -10.79
CA TYR A 101 13.40 4.38 -10.21
C TYR A 101 13.06 4.44 -8.71
N SER A 102 13.80 5.22 -7.93
CA SER A 102 13.58 5.39 -6.49
C SER A 102 12.23 6.04 -6.18
N GLN A 103 11.79 7.00 -7.00
CA GLN A 103 10.47 7.64 -6.87
C GLN A 103 9.33 6.63 -7.09
N ILE A 104 9.46 5.77 -8.12
CA ILE A 104 8.48 4.72 -8.38
C ILE A 104 8.47 3.71 -7.22
N ILE A 105 9.63 3.24 -6.78
CA ILE A 105 9.74 2.29 -5.64
C ILE A 105 9.06 2.87 -4.40
N SER A 106 9.32 4.13 -4.05
CA SER A 106 8.72 4.78 -2.87
C SER A 106 7.19 4.84 -2.99
N SER A 107 6.67 5.17 -4.18
CA SER A 107 5.23 5.18 -4.43
C SER A 107 4.61 3.79 -4.31
N LEU A 108 5.30 2.77 -4.82
CA LEU A 108 4.86 1.37 -4.73
C LEU A 108 4.96 0.81 -3.30
N MET A 109 5.98 1.20 -2.51
CA MET A 109 6.09 0.84 -1.10
C MET A 109 4.91 1.39 -0.31
N TYR A 110 4.52 2.64 -0.57
CA TYR A 110 3.34 3.24 0.05
C TYR A 110 2.05 2.47 -0.29
N LEU A 111 1.84 2.10 -1.56
CA LEU A 111 0.72 1.25 -1.97
C LEU A 111 0.75 -0.12 -1.29
N ALA A 112 1.91 -0.76 -1.24
CA ALA A 112 2.10 -2.08 -0.66
C ALA A 112 1.74 -2.11 0.83
N SER A 113 2.17 -1.10 1.58
CA SER A 113 1.92 -1.00 3.03
C SER A 113 0.49 -0.60 3.38
N ALA A 114 -0.22 0.12 2.49
CA ALA A 114 -1.53 0.67 2.81
C ALA A 114 -2.69 -0.21 2.32
N THR A 115 -2.71 -0.58 1.03
CA THR A 115 -3.87 -1.30 0.44
C THR A 115 -3.52 -2.40 -0.55
N ARG A 116 -2.24 -2.61 -0.86
CA ARG A 116 -1.77 -3.54 -1.90
C ARG A 116 -0.72 -4.53 -1.39
N PRO A 117 -0.99 -5.32 -0.34
CA PRO A 117 0.01 -6.25 0.20
C PRO A 117 0.51 -7.27 -0.84
N GLY A 118 -0.29 -7.60 -1.86
CA GLY A 118 0.10 -8.51 -2.93
C GLY A 118 1.29 -8.05 -3.80
N ILE A 119 1.71 -6.77 -3.74
CA ILE A 119 2.93 -6.32 -4.42
C ILE A 119 4.13 -6.23 -3.48
N SER A 120 3.98 -6.43 -2.17
CA SER A 120 5.03 -6.21 -1.16
C SER A 120 6.30 -6.99 -1.47
N PHE A 121 6.18 -8.26 -1.84
CA PHE A 121 7.33 -9.11 -2.17
C PHE A 121 8.12 -8.57 -3.38
N ALA A 122 7.42 -8.21 -4.46
CA ALA A 122 8.06 -7.69 -5.67
C ALA A 122 8.76 -6.36 -5.40
N VAL A 123 8.09 -5.46 -4.69
CA VAL A 123 8.63 -4.14 -4.34
C VAL A 123 9.81 -4.25 -3.38
N SER A 124 9.74 -5.12 -2.37
CA SER A 124 10.84 -5.39 -1.45
C SER A 124 12.08 -5.92 -2.18
N LYS A 125 11.91 -6.86 -3.13
CA LYS A 125 13.05 -7.32 -3.95
C LYS A 125 13.64 -6.20 -4.80
N LEU A 126 12.80 -5.41 -5.47
CA LEU A 126 13.25 -4.33 -6.36
C LEU A 126 13.91 -3.17 -5.59
N SER A 127 13.48 -2.90 -4.36
CA SER A 127 14.06 -1.84 -3.53
C SER A 127 15.54 -2.05 -3.20
N ARG A 128 16.02 -3.30 -3.18
CA ARG A 128 17.43 -3.63 -2.95
C ARG A 128 18.36 -3.10 -4.04
N PHE A 129 17.83 -2.82 -5.23
CA PHE A 129 18.61 -2.40 -6.40
C PHE A 129 18.52 -0.90 -6.69
N VAL A 130 17.98 -0.09 -5.79
CA VAL A 130 17.85 1.38 -5.96
C VAL A 130 19.21 2.04 -6.24
N SER A 131 20.28 1.57 -5.60
CA SER A 131 21.63 2.13 -5.78
C SER A 131 22.40 1.51 -6.96
N ASN A 132 21.92 0.38 -7.51
CA ASN A 132 22.66 -0.37 -8.54
C ASN A 132 21.71 -1.04 -9.52
N LEU A 133 20.90 -0.23 -10.19
CA LEU A 133 19.87 -0.70 -11.10
C LEU A 133 20.41 -0.97 -12.52
N GLY A 134 19.84 -2.00 -13.17
CA GLY A 134 20.07 -2.35 -14.57
C GLY A 134 18.76 -2.54 -15.33
N ASP A 135 18.84 -2.84 -16.64
CA ASP A 135 17.66 -2.98 -17.51
C ASP A 135 16.67 -4.05 -17.04
N HIS A 136 17.15 -5.14 -16.47
CA HIS A 136 16.30 -6.21 -15.94
C HIS A 136 15.52 -5.79 -14.72
N HIS A 137 16.10 -4.94 -13.83
CA HIS A 137 15.38 -4.36 -12.69
C HIS A 137 14.28 -3.40 -13.18
N TRP A 138 14.60 -2.61 -14.21
CA TRP A 138 13.63 -1.69 -14.81
C TRP A 138 12.44 -2.44 -15.40
N ARG A 139 12.68 -3.48 -16.19
CA ARG A 139 11.61 -4.32 -16.75
C ARG A 139 10.77 -4.99 -15.69
N ALA A 140 11.38 -5.44 -14.59
CA ALA A 140 10.64 -6.00 -13.46
C ALA A 140 9.79 -4.95 -12.74
N LEU A 141 10.28 -3.72 -12.61
CA LEU A 141 9.51 -2.59 -12.08
C LEU A 141 8.31 -2.23 -12.97
N GLU A 142 8.52 -2.15 -14.29
CA GLU A 142 7.46 -1.95 -15.27
C GLU A 142 6.37 -3.02 -15.17
N ARG A 143 6.75 -4.27 -14.90
CA ARG A 143 5.80 -5.35 -14.68
C ARG A 143 4.88 -5.08 -13.47
N VAL A 144 5.42 -4.57 -12.36
CA VAL A 144 4.61 -4.18 -11.20
C VAL A 144 3.61 -3.08 -11.55
N LEU A 145 4.04 -2.05 -12.28
CA LEU A 145 3.15 -0.97 -12.72
C LEU A 145 2.04 -1.49 -13.65
N ARG A 146 2.38 -2.36 -14.58
CA ARG A 146 1.42 -3.00 -15.48
C ARG A 146 0.44 -3.94 -14.73
N TYR A 147 0.90 -4.62 -13.69
CA TYR A 147 0.01 -5.39 -12.81
C TYR A 147 -0.98 -4.47 -12.09
N LEU A 148 -0.54 -3.36 -11.55
CA LEU A 148 -1.43 -2.38 -10.91
C LEU A 148 -2.46 -1.81 -11.90
N LYS A 149 -2.07 -1.58 -13.16
CA LYS A 149 -3.01 -1.17 -14.23
C LYS A 149 -4.16 -2.16 -14.41
N GLY A 150 -3.87 -3.45 -14.38
CA GLY A 150 -4.88 -4.51 -14.49
C GLY A 150 -5.80 -4.65 -13.26
N ASN A 151 -5.39 -4.11 -12.13
CA ASN A 151 -6.05 -4.31 -10.83
C ASN A 151 -6.31 -3.00 -10.10
N MET A 152 -6.58 -1.89 -10.80
CA MET A 152 -6.71 -0.56 -10.19
C MET A 152 -7.80 -0.48 -9.11
N SER A 153 -8.90 -1.21 -9.28
CA SER A 153 -10.04 -1.21 -8.36
C SER A 153 -9.84 -2.04 -7.10
N TYR A 154 -8.75 -2.80 -6.99
CA TYR A 154 -8.51 -3.62 -5.80
C TYR A 154 -8.32 -2.77 -4.55
N GLY A 155 -8.70 -3.33 -3.42
CA GLY A 155 -8.58 -2.74 -2.10
C GLY A 155 -8.56 -3.81 -1.03
N ILE A 156 -8.49 -3.41 0.24
CA ILE A 156 -8.64 -4.32 1.37
C ILE A 156 -10.07 -4.18 1.88
N HIS A 157 -10.77 -5.29 1.96
CA HIS A 157 -12.13 -5.34 2.45
C HIS A 157 -12.16 -5.93 3.86
N TYR A 158 -12.77 -5.17 4.79
CA TYR A 158 -12.99 -5.59 6.17
C TYR A 158 -14.48 -5.86 6.37
N THR A 159 -14.79 -7.08 6.77
CA THR A 159 -16.15 -7.43 7.19
C THR A 159 -16.36 -7.07 8.67
N ARG A 160 -17.62 -6.89 9.06
CA ARG A 160 -17.95 -6.60 10.47
C ARG A 160 -17.60 -7.78 11.40
N TYR A 161 -17.69 -9.00 10.91
CA TYR A 161 -17.48 -10.25 11.65
C TYR A 161 -16.77 -11.30 10.79
N PRO A 162 -16.03 -12.25 11.40
CA PRO A 162 -15.74 -12.34 12.85
C PRO A 162 -14.75 -11.27 13.30
N ARG A 163 -14.80 -10.87 14.59
CA ARG A 163 -13.84 -9.98 15.24
C ARG A 163 -12.68 -10.76 15.86
N VAL A 164 -12.12 -11.65 15.09
CA VAL A 164 -11.00 -12.51 15.50
C VAL A 164 -9.77 -12.08 14.74
N LEU A 165 -8.67 -11.89 15.44
CA LEU A 165 -7.37 -11.68 14.83
C LEU A 165 -6.82 -13.04 14.38
N GLU A 166 -6.57 -13.17 13.08
CA GLU A 166 -5.95 -14.35 12.49
C GLU A 166 -4.51 -14.01 12.08
N GLY A 167 -3.59 -14.95 12.28
CA GLY A 167 -2.19 -14.79 11.91
C GLY A 167 -1.71 -15.94 11.03
N TYR A 168 -1.06 -15.58 9.92
CA TYR A 168 -0.45 -16.54 9.00
C TYR A 168 1.04 -16.19 8.87
N CYS A 169 1.88 -17.21 8.82
CA CYS A 169 3.31 -17.02 8.55
C CYS A 169 3.77 -18.07 7.54
N ASP A 170 4.71 -17.66 6.71
CA ASP A 170 5.38 -18.53 5.74
C ASP A 170 6.89 -18.25 5.74
N ALA A 171 7.69 -19.27 5.57
CA ALA A 171 9.15 -19.13 5.51
C ALA A 171 9.70 -19.98 4.36
N ASN A 172 10.48 -19.35 3.49
CA ASN A 172 11.14 -20.01 2.40
C ASN A 172 12.65 -20.02 2.64
N TRP A 173 13.24 -21.22 2.55
CA TRP A 173 14.67 -21.42 2.67
C TRP A 173 15.37 -21.00 1.38
N ILE A 174 16.29 -20.03 1.46
CA ILE A 174 17.10 -19.53 0.32
C ILE A 174 16.24 -19.08 -0.87
N SER A 175 15.55 -17.95 -0.70
CA SER A 175 14.79 -17.30 -1.79
C SER A 175 15.65 -16.37 -2.66
N ASP A 176 16.88 -16.08 -2.23
CA ASP A 176 17.85 -15.27 -2.96
C ASP A 176 19.10 -16.11 -3.28
N ALA A 177 19.30 -16.39 -4.57
CA ALA A 177 20.41 -17.23 -5.05
C ALA A 177 21.77 -16.52 -4.99
N ASP A 178 21.80 -15.18 -4.97
CA ASP A 178 23.05 -14.41 -4.97
C ASP A 178 23.59 -14.18 -3.54
N GLU A 179 22.71 -14.04 -2.54
CA GLU A 179 23.10 -13.70 -1.16
C GLU A 179 22.72 -14.79 -0.14
N LEU A 180 22.12 -15.89 -0.58
CA LEU A 180 21.70 -17.05 0.26
C LEU A 180 20.77 -16.67 1.43
N TYR A 181 19.97 -15.59 1.28
CA TYR A 181 19.04 -15.18 2.30
C TYR A 181 17.71 -15.94 2.21
N ALA A 182 17.24 -16.38 3.36
CA ALA A 182 15.87 -16.86 3.54
C ALA A 182 14.90 -15.68 3.53
N THR A 183 13.69 -15.90 3.05
CA THR A 183 12.59 -14.92 3.14
C THR A 183 11.51 -15.49 4.02
N SER A 184 11.09 -14.74 5.02
CA SER A 184 9.89 -15.03 5.80
C SER A 184 8.85 -13.95 5.55
N GLY A 185 7.60 -14.35 5.54
CA GLY A 185 6.45 -13.47 5.44
C GLY A 185 5.45 -13.76 6.54
N TYR A 186 4.66 -12.78 6.90
CA TYR A 186 3.53 -12.95 7.79
C TYR A 186 2.38 -12.06 7.32
N ALA A 187 1.17 -12.42 7.70
CA ALA A 187 -0.01 -11.60 7.50
C ALA A 187 -0.93 -11.75 8.72
N PHE A 188 -1.36 -10.62 9.27
CA PHE A 188 -2.42 -10.58 10.27
C PHE A 188 -3.69 -10.04 9.63
N LEU A 189 -4.80 -10.74 9.88
CA LEU A 189 -6.11 -10.38 9.34
C LEU A 189 -7.08 -10.08 10.47
N LEU A 190 -7.95 -9.11 10.25
CA LEU A 190 -9.08 -8.80 11.11
C LEU A 190 -10.33 -8.59 10.24
N GLY A 191 -11.40 -9.35 10.49
CA GLY A 191 -12.61 -9.29 9.67
C GLY A 191 -12.33 -9.60 8.18
N GLY A 192 -11.40 -10.52 7.90
CA GLY A 192 -11.00 -10.93 6.56
C GLY A 192 -10.06 -9.97 5.83
N GLY A 193 -9.82 -8.77 6.34
CA GLY A 193 -8.88 -7.80 5.78
C GLY A 193 -7.51 -7.85 6.44
N VAL A 194 -6.45 -7.67 5.67
CA VAL A 194 -5.06 -7.61 6.17
C VAL A 194 -4.86 -6.33 6.97
N VAL A 195 -4.28 -6.43 8.18
CA VAL A 195 -3.96 -5.30 9.07
C VAL A 195 -2.44 -5.10 9.22
N SER A 196 -1.63 -6.13 8.93
CA SER A 196 -0.18 -6.09 8.92
C SER A 196 0.39 -7.27 8.13
#